data_eb7df735496f9c56f531bb742598d1f6
#
_entry.id   eb7df735496f9c56f531bb742598d1f6
#
_cell.length_a   1.000
_cell.length_b   1.000
_cell.length_c   1.000
_cell.angle_alpha   90.00
_cell.angle_beta   90.00
_cell.angle_gamma   90.00
#
_symmetry.space_group_name_H-M   'P 1'
#
loop_
_entity.id
_entity.type
_entity.pdbx_description
1 polymer ?
#
loop_
_entity_poly.entity_id
_entity_poly.type
_entity_poly.pdbx_seq_one_letter_code
_entity_poly.pdbx_strand_id
1 'polypeptide(L)'
;MYRYINPDLFPGDLIADYFQSVTPIGYGIFYKIIAALNIDLILFSKIFPIVLGLITTSYCFLVCMEILPVPIVGFIASLLLNQSLCLQDDLFSATPRDFIYPLFLAFLYYLIRSSMFGILIVLALQALIYPLIAFIELLILLMRLFSWQNGQITISQNRKDFILFAASIMIAGIVILTYAIQSSQFGPTITAAVAITMPEYWHGGRFSYFSHNIISYWFDGRDSGFFALISPPQLLLGLLLPIIMKFQSLFPLVKQLNDEIKLLIQVAIASLIMFFAAHALAFKLHWPSRYTHHTFKMVLALAAAISITLILDAMLQRSRQNERQIFSLATIIILSAGLVLYPSSLKVFPKTPYVEGQAPTLYDFLQKQPQNIVIASTSEEADNIPIFAQRTILVGKEYALPIHTKYYAQFRKRMLDLINAQYSEDINQIKDFIQKYNVTFWLLERSAFIPEYIAKNTWLQQYQPAAKQANAKLQNNFVPVLATLINSCTVFETDNLVLLKTECIKLATKT
;
A
#
# COMPACT_ATOMS: atom_id res chain seq x y z
N MET A 1 -12.70 4.80 9.34
CA MET A 1 -12.89 6.26 9.21
C MET A 1 -14.30 6.72 9.55
N TYR A 2 -15.35 6.04 9.11
CA TYR A 2 -16.74 6.43 9.43
C TYR A 2 -17.06 6.57 10.93
N ARG A 3 -16.39 5.79 11.80
CA ARG A 3 -16.48 5.94 13.27
C ARG A 3 -16.03 7.32 13.78
N TYR A 4 -15.26 8.09 13.00
CA TYR A 4 -14.93 9.47 13.37
C TYR A 4 -16.08 10.44 13.15
N ILE A 5 -17.01 10.10 12.23
CA ILE A 5 -18.24 10.88 11.99
C ILE A 5 -19.34 10.40 12.93
N ASN A 6 -19.53 9.09 13.02
CA ASN A 6 -20.54 8.45 13.86
C ASN A 6 -19.91 7.32 14.67
N PRO A 7 -19.60 7.53 15.97
CA PRO A 7 -18.98 6.53 16.84
C PRO A 7 -19.80 5.27 17.07
N ASP A 8 -21.13 5.33 16.85
CA ASP A 8 -22.05 4.21 17.04
C ASP A 8 -22.00 3.18 15.90
N LEU A 9 -21.28 3.49 14.81
CA LEU A 9 -21.12 2.54 13.71
C LEU A 9 -20.21 1.38 14.08
N PHE A 10 -20.60 0.19 13.64
CA PHE A 10 -19.85 -1.07 13.83
C PHE A 10 -19.57 -1.41 15.31
N PRO A 11 -20.60 -1.45 16.18
CA PRO A 11 -20.41 -1.69 17.61
C PRO A 11 -19.87 -3.11 17.84
N GLY A 12 -18.71 -3.23 18.54
CA GLY A 12 -18.09 -4.52 18.85
C GLY A 12 -17.64 -5.33 17.63
N ASP A 13 -17.38 -4.64 16.52
CA ASP A 13 -16.96 -5.26 15.27
C ASP A 13 -15.45 -5.55 15.28
N LEU A 14 -15.09 -6.84 15.21
CA LEU A 14 -13.71 -7.32 15.21
C LEU A 14 -12.86 -6.66 14.11
N ILE A 15 -13.42 -6.49 12.91
CA ILE A 15 -12.72 -5.92 11.73
C ILE A 15 -12.45 -4.43 11.98
N ALA A 16 -13.50 -3.68 12.33
CA ALA A 16 -13.38 -2.26 12.56
C ALA A 16 -12.44 -1.93 13.74
N ASP A 17 -12.52 -2.70 14.84
CA ASP A 17 -11.64 -2.54 16.00
C ASP A 17 -10.17 -2.82 15.65
N TYR A 18 -9.92 -3.89 14.87
CA TYR A 18 -8.59 -4.22 14.41
C TYR A 18 -8.01 -3.13 13.52
N PHE A 19 -8.72 -2.73 12.46
CA PHE A 19 -8.22 -1.72 11.53
C PHE A 19 -8.00 -0.37 12.21
N GLN A 20 -8.84 -0.01 13.18
CA GLN A 20 -8.65 1.20 13.97
C GLN A 20 -7.38 1.12 14.84
N SER A 21 -7.06 -0.04 15.41
CA SER A 21 -5.90 -0.24 16.27
C SER A 21 -4.57 -0.22 15.51
N VAL A 22 -4.55 -0.71 14.26
CA VAL A 22 -3.34 -0.74 13.43
C VAL A 22 -3.17 0.53 12.57
N THR A 23 -4.14 1.44 12.61
CA THR A 23 -4.04 2.72 11.89
C THR A 23 -3.03 3.63 12.60
N PRO A 24 -2.03 4.19 11.88
CA PRO A 24 -1.10 5.16 12.45
C PRO A 24 -1.83 6.38 13.03
N ILE A 25 -1.39 6.82 14.20
CA ILE A 25 -2.07 7.85 15.00
C ILE A 25 -2.27 9.15 14.22
N GLY A 26 -1.23 9.64 13.53
CA GLY A 26 -1.30 10.88 12.76
C GLY A 26 -2.29 10.80 11.59
N TYR A 27 -2.35 9.64 10.92
CA TYR A 27 -3.33 9.40 9.87
C TYR A 27 -4.77 9.38 10.43
N GLY A 28 -4.97 8.73 11.59
CA GLY A 28 -6.25 8.74 12.29
C GLY A 28 -6.69 10.15 12.71
N ILE A 29 -5.78 10.94 13.29
CA ILE A 29 -6.05 12.35 13.67
C ILE A 29 -6.39 13.18 12.44
N PHE A 30 -5.65 13.03 11.35
CA PHE A 30 -5.90 13.75 10.10
C PHE A 30 -7.34 13.52 9.60
N TYR A 31 -7.78 12.27 9.47
CA TYR A 31 -9.15 11.97 9.03
C TYR A 31 -10.21 12.34 10.07
N LYS A 32 -9.87 12.34 11.37
CA LYS A 32 -10.77 12.86 12.42
C LYS A 32 -11.01 14.36 12.27
N ILE A 33 -9.98 15.12 11.90
CA ILE A 33 -10.13 16.56 11.61
C ILE A 33 -11.03 16.78 10.40
N ILE A 34 -10.82 16.02 9.31
CA ILE A 34 -11.65 16.11 8.10
C ILE A 34 -13.12 15.77 8.41
N ALA A 35 -13.35 14.74 9.21
CA ALA A 35 -14.68 14.38 9.69
C ALA A 35 -15.33 15.48 10.54
N ALA A 36 -14.56 16.12 11.43
CA ALA A 36 -15.05 17.23 12.27
C ALA A 36 -15.41 18.47 11.45
N LEU A 37 -14.85 18.64 10.25
CA LEU A 37 -15.21 19.68 9.30
C LEU A 37 -16.46 19.33 8.45
N ASN A 38 -17.11 18.19 8.71
CA ASN A 38 -18.25 17.67 7.97
C ASN A 38 -17.97 17.47 6.46
N ILE A 39 -16.73 17.18 6.10
CA ILE A 39 -16.34 16.88 4.73
C ILE A 39 -16.59 15.39 4.47
N ASP A 40 -17.24 15.06 3.35
CA ASP A 40 -17.41 13.67 2.93
C ASP A 40 -16.07 12.97 2.73
N LEU A 41 -15.83 11.89 3.47
CA LEU A 41 -14.53 11.22 3.51
C LEU A 41 -14.19 10.50 2.20
N ILE A 42 -15.20 10.02 1.47
CA ILE A 42 -15.00 9.36 0.17
C ILE A 42 -14.61 10.41 -0.87
N LEU A 43 -15.37 11.51 -0.95
CA LEU A 43 -15.06 12.60 -1.86
C LEU A 43 -13.69 13.21 -1.56
N PHE A 44 -13.39 13.43 -0.27
CA PHE A 44 -12.09 13.93 0.16
C PHE A 44 -10.94 13.02 -0.29
N SER A 45 -11.08 11.69 -0.12
CA SER A 45 -10.07 10.74 -0.53
C SER A 45 -9.78 10.72 -2.04
N LYS A 46 -10.72 11.19 -2.87
CA LYS A 46 -10.55 11.32 -4.32
C LYS A 46 -9.89 12.65 -4.74
N ILE A 47 -10.10 13.71 -3.98
CA ILE A 47 -9.56 15.06 -4.28
C ILE A 47 -8.17 15.24 -3.65
N PHE A 48 -7.97 14.75 -2.45
CA PHE A 48 -6.74 14.97 -1.67
C PHE A 48 -5.45 14.47 -2.35
N PRO A 49 -5.45 13.37 -3.14
CA PRO A 49 -4.29 12.96 -3.93
C PRO A 49 -3.73 14.06 -4.84
N ILE A 50 -4.56 14.98 -5.34
CA ILE A 50 -4.11 16.11 -6.15
C ILE A 50 -3.20 17.02 -5.32
N VAL A 51 -3.58 17.30 -4.07
CA VAL A 51 -2.79 18.14 -3.16
C VAL A 51 -1.46 17.46 -2.83
N LEU A 52 -1.49 16.17 -2.52
CA LEU A 52 -0.26 15.39 -2.27
C LEU A 52 0.65 15.35 -3.49
N GLY A 53 0.08 15.20 -4.69
CA GLY A 53 0.81 15.24 -5.97
C GLY A 53 1.47 16.60 -6.20
N LEU A 54 0.80 17.71 -5.93
CA LEU A 54 1.37 19.05 -6.04
C LEU A 54 2.53 19.27 -5.07
N ILE A 55 2.39 18.85 -3.80
CA ILE A 55 3.45 18.94 -2.80
C ILE A 55 4.64 18.06 -3.22
N THR A 56 4.39 16.82 -3.67
CA THR A 56 5.41 15.90 -4.18
C THR A 56 6.18 16.51 -5.34
N THR A 57 5.48 17.06 -6.33
CA THR A 57 6.06 17.73 -7.49
C THR A 57 6.95 18.90 -7.08
N SER A 58 6.47 19.74 -6.17
CA SER A 58 7.20 20.91 -5.69
C SER A 58 8.50 20.52 -5.00
N TYR A 59 8.45 19.58 -4.04
CA TYR A 59 9.67 19.16 -3.35
C TYR A 59 10.61 18.35 -4.25
N CYS A 60 10.10 17.55 -5.19
CA CYS A 60 10.92 16.86 -6.18
C CYS A 60 11.72 17.86 -7.04
N PHE A 61 11.03 18.90 -7.52
CA PHE A 61 11.67 19.99 -8.26
C PHE A 61 12.75 20.70 -7.43
N LEU A 62 12.42 21.08 -6.19
CA LEU A 62 13.31 21.79 -5.29
C LEU A 62 14.55 20.96 -4.93
N VAL A 63 14.40 19.65 -4.63
CA VAL A 63 15.53 18.75 -4.37
C VAL A 63 16.48 18.70 -5.58
N CYS A 64 15.94 18.59 -6.79
CA CYS A 64 16.76 18.63 -8.00
C CYS A 64 17.52 19.93 -8.17
N MET A 65 16.89 21.07 -7.91
CA MET A 65 17.53 22.38 -8.02
C MET A 65 18.68 22.55 -7.02
N GLU A 66 18.60 21.92 -5.86
CA GLU A 66 19.72 21.92 -4.89
C GLU A 66 20.87 21.01 -5.33
N ILE A 67 20.60 19.93 -6.08
CA ILE A 67 21.63 18.99 -6.55
C ILE A 67 22.29 19.49 -7.85
N LEU A 68 21.50 19.94 -8.81
CA LEU A 68 21.93 20.49 -10.09
C LEU A 68 21.05 21.70 -10.42
N PRO A 69 21.55 22.96 -10.29
CA PRO A 69 20.73 24.17 -10.39
C PRO A 69 20.36 24.53 -11.84
N VAL A 70 19.72 23.57 -12.53
CA VAL A 70 19.24 23.69 -13.91
C VAL A 70 17.75 23.36 -13.94
N PRO A 71 16.84 24.31 -14.22
CA PRO A 71 15.39 24.10 -14.10
C PRO A 71 14.84 22.91 -14.85
N ILE A 72 15.43 22.54 -15.99
CA ILE A 72 15.00 21.38 -16.78
C ILE A 72 15.18 20.06 -16.03
N VAL A 73 16.15 19.96 -15.12
CA VAL A 73 16.34 18.77 -14.28
C VAL A 73 15.16 18.58 -13.35
N GLY A 74 14.76 19.65 -12.65
CA GLY A 74 13.59 19.63 -11.77
C GLY A 74 12.31 19.30 -12.51
N PHE A 75 12.14 19.84 -13.72
CA PHE A 75 10.99 19.50 -14.58
C PHE A 75 10.98 18.02 -14.96
N ILE A 76 12.10 17.47 -15.47
CA ILE A 76 12.18 16.07 -15.89
C ILE A 76 11.97 15.13 -14.68
N ALA A 77 12.59 15.43 -13.52
CA ALA A 77 12.41 14.62 -12.32
C ALA A 77 10.97 14.57 -11.87
N SER A 78 10.30 15.73 -11.80
CA SER A 78 8.90 15.84 -11.41
C SER A 78 8.00 15.13 -12.42
N LEU A 79 8.27 15.25 -13.72
CA LEU A 79 7.54 14.57 -14.78
C LEU A 79 7.64 13.05 -14.63
N LEU A 80 8.86 12.51 -14.53
CA LEU A 80 9.10 11.06 -14.41
C LEU A 80 8.51 10.49 -13.12
N LEU A 81 8.66 11.22 -12.00
CA LEU A 81 8.08 10.78 -10.73
C LEU A 81 6.56 10.74 -10.80
N ASN A 82 5.91 11.80 -11.29
CA ASN A 82 4.45 11.84 -11.42
C ASN A 82 3.93 10.77 -12.38
N GLN A 83 4.60 10.53 -13.49
CA GLN A 83 4.26 9.43 -14.39
C GLN A 83 4.33 8.08 -13.65
N SER A 84 5.37 7.84 -12.86
CA SER A 84 5.52 6.62 -12.07
C SER A 84 4.40 6.47 -11.02
N LEU A 85 4.07 7.54 -10.29
CA LEU A 85 3.03 7.54 -9.28
C LEU A 85 1.63 7.34 -9.86
N CYS A 86 1.36 7.95 -11.03
CA CYS A 86 0.09 7.80 -11.73
C CYS A 86 -0.08 6.43 -12.44
N LEU A 87 0.95 5.60 -12.51
CA LEU A 87 0.88 4.23 -13.04
C LEU A 87 0.60 3.18 -11.97
N GLN A 88 0.58 3.59 -10.71
CA GLN A 88 0.34 2.73 -9.56
C GLN A 88 -0.63 3.42 -8.59
N ASP A 89 -1.06 2.71 -7.55
CA ASP A 89 -1.97 3.22 -6.52
C ASP A 89 -1.24 4.00 -5.39
N ASP A 90 -0.09 4.56 -5.67
CA ASP A 90 0.79 5.15 -4.66
C ASP A 90 0.25 6.44 -4.04
N LEU A 91 -0.55 7.22 -4.77
CA LEU A 91 -1.19 8.45 -4.28
C LEU A 91 -2.71 8.35 -4.14
N PHE A 92 -3.33 7.33 -4.74
CA PHE A 92 -4.79 7.21 -4.84
C PHE A 92 -5.39 6.12 -3.94
N SER A 93 -4.56 5.54 -3.07
CA SER A 93 -4.96 4.40 -2.25
C SER A 93 -5.83 4.75 -1.04
N ALA A 94 -5.94 6.03 -0.70
CA ALA A 94 -6.55 6.52 0.53
C ALA A 94 -6.00 5.81 1.80
N THR A 95 -4.69 5.59 1.81
CA THR A 95 -3.96 4.95 2.92
C THR A 95 -2.83 5.85 3.43
N PRO A 96 -2.25 5.57 4.60
CA PRO A 96 -1.10 6.33 5.10
C PRO A 96 0.09 6.38 4.12
N ARG A 97 0.17 5.45 3.18
CA ARG A 97 1.20 5.34 2.16
C ARG A 97 1.26 6.53 1.21
N ASP A 98 0.13 7.18 0.97
CA ASP A 98 0.01 8.34 0.07
C ASP A 98 0.88 9.53 0.52
N PHE A 99 1.21 9.60 1.80
CA PHE A 99 2.03 10.67 2.38
C PHE A 99 3.54 10.44 2.27
N ILE A 100 4.00 9.27 1.82
CA ILE A 100 5.43 8.94 1.76
C ILE A 100 6.18 9.93 0.87
N TYR A 101 5.72 10.13 -0.36
CA TYR A 101 6.43 10.92 -1.36
C TYR A 101 6.55 12.40 -0.98
N PRO A 102 5.46 13.10 -0.61
CA PRO A 102 5.56 14.50 -0.24
C PRO A 102 6.43 14.72 1.01
N LEU A 103 6.29 13.87 2.03
CA LEU A 103 7.06 14.03 3.28
C LEU A 103 8.53 13.65 3.10
N PHE A 104 8.82 12.53 2.45
CA PHE A 104 10.21 12.12 2.27
C PHE A 104 11.00 13.08 1.37
N LEU A 105 10.41 13.59 0.29
CA LEU A 105 11.05 14.62 -0.55
C LEU A 105 11.23 15.93 0.20
N ALA A 106 10.28 16.32 1.04
CA ALA A 106 10.44 17.47 1.93
C ALA A 106 11.59 17.25 2.94
N PHE A 107 11.70 16.04 3.51
CA PHE A 107 12.84 15.68 4.37
C PHE A 107 14.16 15.84 3.63
N LEU A 108 14.30 15.30 2.41
CA LEU A 108 15.52 15.44 1.60
C LEU A 108 15.85 16.92 1.31
N TYR A 109 14.85 17.72 0.97
CA TYR A 109 15.03 19.15 0.73
C TYR A 109 15.56 19.89 1.97
N TYR A 110 14.88 19.71 3.13
CA TYR A 110 15.32 20.37 4.36
C TYR A 110 16.67 19.84 4.85
N LEU A 111 17.00 18.59 4.57
CA LEU A 111 18.28 18.00 4.88
C LEU A 111 19.42 18.66 4.08
N ILE A 112 19.25 18.86 2.77
CA ILE A 112 20.20 19.60 1.92
C ILE A 112 20.34 21.04 2.40
N ARG A 113 19.24 21.70 2.76
CA ARG A 113 19.23 23.07 3.28
C ARG A 113 19.72 23.19 4.73
N SER A 114 20.07 22.07 5.37
CA SER A 114 20.50 22.02 6.78
C SER A 114 19.52 22.69 7.75
N SER A 115 18.20 22.63 7.43
CA SER A 115 17.14 23.20 8.23
C SER A 115 16.71 22.26 9.34
N MET A 116 17.31 22.37 10.52
CA MET A 116 17.00 21.51 11.67
C MET A 116 15.50 21.44 11.98
N PHE A 117 14.83 22.60 12.03
CA PHE A 117 13.39 22.67 12.33
C PHE A 117 12.54 21.97 11.27
N GLY A 118 12.85 22.21 9.97
CA GLY A 118 12.17 21.54 8.86
C GLY A 118 12.32 20.02 8.91
N ILE A 119 13.55 19.53 9.19
CA ILE A 119 13.84 18.10 9.31
C ILE A 119 13.00 17.47 10.44
N LEU A 120 13.01 18.08 11.64
CA LEU A 120 12.29 17.53 12.80
C LEU A 120 10.77 17.50 12.61
N ILE A 121 10.19 18.54 11.99
CA ILE A 121 8.75 18.57 11.69
C ILE A 121 8.39 17.47 10.70
N VAL A 122 9.11 17.37 9.60
CA VAL A 122 8.78 16.40 8.56
C VAL A 122 8.99 14.98 9.04
N LEU A 123 10.08 14.70 9.78
CA LEU A 123 10.32 13.41 10.40
C LEU A 123 9.22 13.05 11.42
N ALA A 124 8.75 14.01 12.22
CA ALA A 124 7.65 13.80 13.14
C ALA A 124 6.35 13.44 12.40
N LEU A 125 6.02 14.17 11.33
CA LEU A 125 4.85 13.87 10.48
C LEU A 125 5.00 12.51 9.81
N GLN A 126 6.18 12.19 9.30
CA GLN A 126 6.47 10.89 8.68
C GLN A 126 6.29 9.75 9.69
N ALA A 127 6.85 9.88 10.90
CA ALA A 127 6.69 8.88 11.96
C ALA A 127 5.22 8.72 12.39
N LEU A 128 4.46 9.82 12.50
CA LEU A 128 3.05 9.81 12.89
C LEU A 128 2.14 9.20 11.83
N ILE A 129 2.44 9.37 10.53
CA ILE A 129 1.56 8.94 9.43
C ILE A 129 2.03 7.61 8.82
N TYR A 130 3.35 7.45 8.59
CA TYR A 130 3.90 6.23 8.01
C TYR A 130 5.27 5.91 8.62
N PRO A 131 5.33 5.31 9.81
CA PRO A 131 6.55 5.16 10.62
C PRO A 131 7.67 4.37 9.96
N LEU A 132 7.37 3.52 8.96
CA LEU A 132 8.38 2.70 8.29
C LEU A 132 9.46 3.55 7.60
N ILE A 133 9.08 4.64 6.97
CA ILE A 133 10.03 5.52 6.27
C ILE A 133 10.86 6.36 7.25
N ALA A 134 10.35 6.64 8.44
CA ALA A 134 11.13 7.33 9.47
C ALA A 134 12.40 6.56 9.87
N PHE A 135 12.41 5.23 9.78
CA PHE A 135 13.65 4.44 9.98
C PHE A 135 14.71 4.75 8.91
N ILE A 136 14.29 4.93 7.65
CA ILE A 136 15.21 5.32 6.56
C ILE A 136 15.75 6.73 6.80
N GLU A 137 14.89 7.67 7.20
CA GLU A 137 15.29 9.03 7.55
C GLU A 137 16.31 9.06 8.70
N LEU A 138 16.08 8.27 9.76
CA LEU A 138 17.03 8.12 10.87
C LEU A 138 18.37 7.52 10.41
N LEU A 139 18.36 6.52 9.53
CA LEU A 139 19.60 5.94 8.99
C LEU A 139 20.37 6.96 8.13
N ILE A 140 19.67 7.77 7.33
CA ILE A 140 20.33 8.84 6.55
C ILE A 140 20.97 9.86 7.50
N LEU A 141 20.28 10.28 8.55
CA LEU A 141 20.83 11.18 9.57
C LEU A 141 22.03 10.54 10.29
N LEU A 142 21.95 9.25 10.62
CA LEU A 142 23.09 8.51 11.19
C LEU A 142 24.28 8.49 10.22
N MET A 143 24.05 8.20 8.94
CA MET A 143 25.12 8.17 7.93
C MET A 143 25.79 9.54 7.77
N ARG A 144 25.05 10.64 7.95
CA ARG A 144 25.61 12.00 7.90
C ARG A 144 26.49 12.37 9.10
N LEU A 145 26.43 11.61 10.20
CA LEU A 145 27.41 11.76 11.29
C LEU A 145 28.81 11.25 10.90
N PHE A 146 28.89 10.47 9.83
CA PHE A 146 30.14 9.90 9.35
C PHE A 146 30.51 10.49 7.98
N SER A 147 31.76 10.89 7.81
CA SER A 147 32.31 11.31 6.54
C SER A 147 33.52 10.48 6.18
N TRP A 148 33.69 10.22 4.88
CA TRP A 148 34.85 9.51 4.36
C TRP A 148 35.85 10.53 3.87
N GLN A 149 36.96 10.68 4.62
CA GLN A 149 38.05 11.61 4.29
C GLN A 149 39.38 10.87 4.26
N ASN A 150 40.14 11.04 3.18
CA ASN A 150 41.47 10.44 3.02
C ASN A 150 41.58 8.95 3.29
N GLY A 151 40.53 8.17 2.92
CA GLY A 151 40.50 6.72 3.14
C GLY A 151 40.10 6.30 4.56
N GLN A 152 39.75 7.22 5.45
CA GLN A 152 39.32 6.96 6.83
C GLN A 152 37.90 7.48 7.07
N ILE A 153 37.20 6.77 7.94
CA ILE A 153 35.89 7.20 8.43
C ILE A 153 36.12 8.20 9.58
N THR A 154 35.64 9.42 9.40
CA THR A 154 35.71 10.48 10.42
C THR A 154 34.30 10.77 10.92
N ILE A 155 34.17 11.07 12.21
CA ILE A 155 32.91 11.44 12.84
C ILE A 155 32.76 12.96 12.77
N SER A 156 31.54 13.44 12.50
CA SER A 156 31.24 14.88 12.54
C SER A 156 31.65 15.50 13.87
N GLN A 157 32.30 16.64 13.83
CA GLN A 157 32.63 17.42 15.04
C GLN A 157 31.57 18.47 15.37
N ASN A 158 30.55 18.60 14.51
CA ASN A 158 29.49 19.58 14.68
C ASN A 158 28.46 19.08 15.69
N ARG A 159 28.37 19.72 16.85
CA ARG A 159 27.38 19.39 17.89
C ARG A 159 25.94 19.44 17.40
N LYS A 160 25.62 20.27 16.42
CA LYS A 160 24.25 20.38 15.88
C LYS A 160 23.81 19.09 15.21
N ASP A 161 24.72 18.35 14.57
CA ASP A 161 24.39 17.08 13.88
C ASP A 161 23.99 16.01 14.92
N PHE A 162 24.69 15.94 16.04
CA PHE A 162 24.35 15.03 17.13
C PHE A 162 23.03 15.40 17.83
N ILE A 163 22.80 16.70 18.04
CA ILE A 163 21.53 17.18 18.65
C ILE A 163 20.38 16.85 17.72
N LEU A 164 20.51 17.09 16.41
CA LEU A 164 19.51 16.77 15.40
C LEU A 164 19.21 15.26 15.42
N PHE A 165 20.25 14.42 15.38
CA PHE A 165 20.07 12.96 15.38
C PHE A 165 19.41 12.46 16.67
N ALA A 166 19.85 12.94 17.84
CA ALA A 166 19.27 12.57 19.14
C ALA A 166 17.80 13.00 19.23
N ALA A 167 17.47 14.23 18.81
CA ALA A 167 16.09 14.72 18.78
C ALA A 167 15.22 13.90 17.83
N SER A 168 15.76 13.53 16.67
CA SER A 168 15.06 12.69 15.69
C SER A 168 14.76 11.29 16.22
N ILE A 169 15.73 10.64 16.89
CA ILE A 169 15.52 9.35 17.57
C ILE A 169 14.44 9.45 18.64
N MET A 170 14.49 10.51 19.46
CA MET A 170 13.52 10.71 20.53
C MET A 170 12.10 10.87 19.97
N ILE A 171 11.92 11.71 18.96
CA ILE A 171 10.62 11.94 18.32
C ILE A 171 10.09 10.64 17.70
N ALA A 172 10.88 9.99 16.84
CA ALA A 172 10.47 8.75 16.19
C ALA A 172 10.23 7.63 17.21
N GLY A 173 11.08 7.51 18.23
CA GLY A 173 10.96 6.50 19.28
C GLY A 173 9.67 6.62 20.09
N ILE A 174 9.27 7.83 20.48
CA ILE A 174 8.00 8.07 21.19
C ILE A 174 6.82 7.63 20.32
N VAL A 175 6.82 8.04 19.05
CA VAL A 175 5.71 7.73 18.13
C VAL A 175 5.63 6.23 17.86
N ILE A 176 6.75 5.59 17.56
CA ILE A 176 6.80 4.16 17.24
C ILE A 176 6.42 3.31 18.46
N LEU A 177 6.85 3.71 19.66
CA LEU A 177 6.49 3.02 20.90
C LEU A 177 4.98 3.07 21.16
N THR A 178 4.35 4.25 21.01
CA THR A 178 2.89 4.38 21.17
C THR A 178 2.13 3.54 20.16
N TYR A 179 2.56 3.50 18.90
CA TYR A 179 1.98 2.64 17.87
C TYR A 179 2.12 1.14 18.20
N ALA A 180 3.31 0.72 18.68
CA ALA A 180 3.56 -0.67 19.07
C ALA A 180 2.67 -1.11 20.24
N ILE A 181 2.46 -0.25 21.25
CA ILE A 181 1.57 -0.52 22.37
C ILE A 181 0.11 -0.66 21.89
N GLN A 182 -0.35 0.26 21.04
CA GLN A 182 -1.73 0.26 20.54
C GLN A 182 -2.05 -0.98 19.73
N SER A 183 -1.16 -1.41 18.84
CA SER A 183 -1.38 -2.58 17.97
C SER A 183 -1.27 -3.92 18.72
N SER A 184 -0.63 -3.95 19.89
CA SER A 184 -0.36 -5.17 20.67
C SER A 184 -1.61 -5.88 21.19
N GLN A 185 -2.75 -5.19 21.33
CA GLN A 185 -4.02 -5.77 21.83
C GLN A 185 -4.52 -6.97 20.99
N PHE A 186 -4.20 -7.01 19.70
CA PHE A 186 -4.56 -8.13 18.81
C PHE A 186 -3.50 -9.23 18.74
N GLY A 187 -2.59 -9.24 19.68
CA GLY A 187 -1.54 -10.23 19.82
C GLY A 187 -0.25 -9.86 19.05
N PRO A 188 0.79 -10.66 19.21
CA PRO A 188 2.04 -10.43 18.52
C PRO A 188 1.87 -10.63 17.01
N THR A 189 2.79 -10.04 16.24
CA THR A 189 2.93 -10.35 14.82
C THR A 189 3.31 -11.81 14.63
N ILE A 190 2.80 -12.41 13.55
CA ILE A 190 3.12 -13.79 13.19
C ILE A 190 4.63 -13.94 12.93
N THR A 191 5.20 -15.10 13.28
CA THR A 191 6.61 -15.41 13.00
C THR A 191 6.76 -16.00 11.59
N ALA A 192 7.95 -15.87 10.99
CA ALA A 192 8.23 -16.48 9.69
C ALA A 192 8.05 -18.00 9.70
N ALA A 193 8.41 -18.67 10.80
CA ALA A 193 8.26 -20.12 10.96
C ALA A 193 6.80 -20.58 10.92
N VAL A 194 5.87 -19.77 11.40
CA VAL A 194 4.43 -20.05 11.30
C VAL A 194 3.90 -19.64 9.94
N ALA A 195 4.25 -18.44 9.46
CA ALA A 195 3.78 -17.91 8.20
C ALA A 195 4.10 -18.82 6.99
N ILE A 196 5.27 -19.47 6.98
CA ILE A 196 5.67 -20.36 5.89
C ILE A 196 4.73 -21.58 5.75
N THR A 197 4.06 -21.98 6.83
CA THR A 197 3.09 -23.09 6.82
C THR A 197 1.68 -22.65 6.43
N MET A 198 1.45 -21.34 6.25
CA MET A 198 0.13 -20.77 5.99
C MET A 198 -0.04 -20.45 4.51
N PRO A 199 -1.10 -20.97 3.84
CA PRO A 199 -1.36 -20.68 2.42
C PRO A 199 -1.56 -19.20 2.14
N GLU A 200 -1.98 -18.41 3.12
CA GLU A 200 -2.19 -16.98 3.04
C GLU A 200 -0.93 -16.19 2.67
N TYR A 201 0.26 -16.74 2.91
CA TYR A 201 1.56 -16.10 2.60
C TYR A 201 2.20 -16.60 1.30
N TRP A 202 1.57 -17.54 0.59
CA TRP A 202 2.04 -18.08 -0.66
C TRP A 202 1.30 -17.51 -1.87
N HIS A 203 1.75 -17.87 -3.07
CA HIS A 203 1.09 -17.43 -4.31
C HIS A 203 -0.39 -17.82 -4.32
N GLY A 204 -1.25 -16.86 -4.62
CA GLY A 204 -2.72 -17.02 -4.54
C GLY A 204 -3.32 -16.72 -3.16
N GLY A 205 -2.49 -16.55 -2.12
CA GLY A 205 -2.91 -16.09 -0.80
C GLY A 205 -3.10 -14.57 -0.72
N ARG A 206 -3.52 -14.10 0.46
CA ARG A 206 -3.72 -12.66 0.72
C ARG A 206 -2.42 -11.87 0.59
N PHE A 207 -1.30 -12.46 1.02
CA PHE A 207 0.05 -11.94 0.88
C PHE A 207 0.90 -12.90 0.06
N SER A 208 1.42 -12.45 -1.07
CA SER A 208 2.37 -13.24 -1.87
C SER A 208 3.80 -12.97 -1.39
N TYR A 209 4.09 -13.34 -0.13
CA TYR A 209 5.41 -13.12 0.46
C TYR A 209 6.40 -14.22 0.06
N PHE A 210 6.02 -15.50 0.26
CA PHE A 210 6.87 -16.62 -0.11
C PHE A 210 6.69 -17.01 -1.58
N SER A 211 7.81 -17.34 -2.23
CA SER A 211 7.84 -17.85 -3.60
C SER A 211 8.81 -19.01 -3.68
N HIS A 212 8.46 -20.04 -4.48
CA HIS A 212 9.38 -21.13 -4.80
C HIS A 212 10.49 -20.68 -5.77
N ASN A 213 10.26 -19.59 -6.50
CA ASN A 213 11.27 -18.98 -7.36
C ASN A 213 12.09 -17.97 -6.57
N ILE A 214 13.39 -18.26 -6.40
CA ILE A 214 14.31 -17.41 -5.63
C ILE A 214 14.50 -16.02 -6.25
N ILE A 215 14.42 -15.91 -7.59
CA ILE A 215 14.52 -14.62 -8.28
C ILE A 215 13.28 -13.79 -7.99
N SER A 216 12.09 -14.36 -8.14
CA SER A 216 10.84 -13.66 -7.79
C SER A 216 10.80 -13.28 -6.32
N TYR A 217 11.29 -14.15 -5.42
CA TYR A 217 11.33 -13.82 -3.99
C TYR A 217 12.18 -12.57 -3.69
N TRP A 218 13.39 -12.49 -4.26
CA TRP A 218 14.33 -11.42 -3.93
C TRP A 218 14.17 -10.17 -4.80
N PHE A 219 13.73 -10.28 -6.05
CA PHE A 219 13.75 -9.17 -7.00
C PHE A 219 12.36 -8.57 -7.28
N ASP A 220 11.41 -9.35 -7.74
CA ASP A 220 10.11 -8.86 -8.22
C ASP A 220 8.92 -9.24 -7.32
N GLY A 221 9.17 -9.93 -6.21
CA GLY A 221 8.14 -10.28 -5.24
C GLY A 221 7.45 -9.03 -4.68
N ARG A 222 6.11 -9.02 -4.73
CA ARG A 222 5.30 -7.86 -4.31
C ARG A 222 5.62 -7.40 -2.89
N ASP A 223 5.76 -8.33 -1.96
CA ASP A 223 5.95 -8.04 -0.53
C ASP A 223 7.38 -8.36 -0.07
N SER A 224 8.11 -9.23 -0.77
CA SER A 224 9.46 -9.69 -0.43
C SER A 224 10.57 -9.09 -1.30
N GLY A 225 10.27 -8.74 -2.56
CA GLY A 225 11.27 -8.28 -3.52
C GLY A 225 11.76 -6.85 -3.31
N PHE A 226 12.96 -6.56 -3.78
CA PHE A 226 13.53 -5.21 -3.61
C PHE A 226 13.26 -4.28 -4.79
N PHE A 227 12.92 -4.78 -5.97
CA PHE A 227 12.51 -3.95 -7.10
C PHE A 227 10.99 -3.76 -7.13
N ALA A 228 10.57 -2.49 -7.08
CA ALA A 228 9.25 -2.14 -7.57
C ALA A 228 9.20 -2.33 -9.09
N LEU A 229 7.99 -2.49 -9.62
CA LEU A 229 7.78 -2.31 -11.06
C LEU A 229 8.30 -0.94 -11.47
N ILE A 230 9.44 -0.91 -12.19
CA ILE A 230 10.06 0.34 -12.65
C ILE A 230 9.31 0.79 -13.89
N SER A 231 8.42 1.74 -13.68
CA SER A 231 7.63 2.36 -14.74
C SER A 231 7.50 3.87 -14.44
N PRO A 232 7.78 4.73 -15.41
CA PRO A 232 8.14 4.47 -16.81
C PRO A 232 9.58 3.93 -16.95
N PRO A 233 9.92 3.21 -18.04
CA PRO A 233 11.24 2.60 -18.23
C PRO A 233 12.37 3.61 -18.31
N GLN A 234 12.09 4.88 -18.61
CA GLN A 234 13.06 5.97 -18.60
C GLN A 234 13.73 6.19 -17.23
N LEU A 235 13.11 5.74 -16.14
CA LEU A 235 13.73 5.74 -14.80
C LEU A 235 15.03 4.95 -14.75
N LEU A 236 15.18 3.90 -15.58
CA LEU A 236 16.42 3.11 -15.67
C LEU A 236 17.63 3.92 -16.14
N LEU A 237 17.41 5.05 -16.84
CA LEU A 237 18.50 5.95 -17.22
C LEU A 237 19.22 6.54 -15.99
N GLY A 238 18.59 6.53 -14.83
CA GLY A 238 19.23 6.91 -13.56
C GLY A 238 20.43 6.03 -13.19
N LEU A 239 20.42 4.77 -13.62
CA LEU A 239 21.55 3.84 -13.39
C LEU A 239 22.82 4.23 -14.17
N LEU A 240 22.70 5.08 -15.20
CA LEU A 240 23.83 5.59 -15.97
C LEU A 240 24.56 6.73 -15.24
N LEU A 241 23.94 7.35 -14.23
CA LEU A 241 24.51 8.53 -13.56
C LEU A 241 25.95 8.32 -13.03
N PRO A 242 26.28 7.20 -12.34
CA PRO A 242 27.64 6.98 -11.87
C PRO A 242 28.67 6.86 -13.00
N ILE A 243 28.23 6.36 -14.17
CA ILE A 243 29.08 6.24 -15.36
C ILE A 243 29.29 7.61 -15.97
N ILE A 244 28.25 8.39 -16.19
CA ILE A 244 28.29 9.75 -16.76
C ILE A 244 29.19 10.64 -15.93
N MET A 245 29.12 10.56 -14.60
CA MET A 245 29.96 11.37 -13.69
C MET A 245 31.47 11.10 -13.85
N LYS A 246 31.88 9.94 -14.36
CA LYS A 246 33.30 9.63 -14.64
C LYS A 246 33.82 10.32 -15.91
N PHE A 247 32.94 10.65 -16.86
CA PHE A 247 33.32 11.21 -18.17
C PHE A 247 33.05 12.71 -18.26
N GLN A 248 33.65 13.50 -17.36
CA GLN A 248 33.40 14.94 -17.26
C GLN A 248 33.80 15.72 -18.55
N SER A 249 34.73 15.21 -19.33
CA SER A 249 35.10 15.79 -20.62
C SER A 249 33.99 15.68 -21.67
N LEU A 250 33.21 14.61 -21.61
CA LEU A 250 32.05 14.36 -22.48
C LEU A 250 30.78 15.08 -22.00
N PHE A 251 30.68 15.30 -20.69
CA PHE A 251 29.52 15.87 -19.99
C PHE A 251 29.93 17.07 -19.13
N PRO A 252 30.23 18.24 -19.72
CA PRO A 252 30.76 19.39 -18.98
C PRO A 252 29.86 19.88 -17.84
N LEU A 253 28.53 19.71 -17.96
CA LEU A 253 27.54 20.10 -16.97
C LEU A 253 27.70 19.32 -15.64
N VAL A 254 28.40 18.17 -15.64
CA VAL A 254 28.74 17.42 -14.41
C VAL A 254 29.49 18.29 -13.40
N LYS A 255 30.27 19.29 -13.85
CA LYS A 255 30.99 20.20 -12.96
C LYS A 255 30.09 21.11 -12.13
N GLN A 256 28.82 21.22 -12.48
CA GLN A 256 27.83 21.99 -11.73
C GLN A 256 27.05 21.15 -10.70
N LEU A 257 27.30 19.82 -10.66
CA LEU A 257 26.70 18.96 -9.65
C LEU A 257 27.21 19.34 -8.26
N ASN A 258 26.28 19.54 -7.33
CA ASN A 258 26.59 19.74 -5.93
C ASN A 258 27.01 18.42 -5.27
N ASP A 259 27.82 18.48 -4.23
CA ASP A 259 28.21 17.33 -3.40
C ASP A 259 27.04 16.58 -2.79
N GLU A 260 25.88 17.24 -2.67
CA GLU A 260 24.65 16.65 -2.19
C GLU A 260 24.07 15.53 -3.09
N ILE A 261 24.62 15.32 -4.30
CA ILE A 261 24.35 14.13 -5.12
C ILE A 261 24.59 12.83 -4.35
N LYS A 262 25.49 12.83 -3.35
CA LYS A 262 25.78 11.71 -2.47
C LYS A 262 24.54 11.26 -1.69
N LEU A 263 23.56 12.15 -1.48
CA LEU A 263 22.30 11.85 -0.81
C LEU A 263 21.54 10.72 -1.50
N LEU A 264 21.54 10.66 -2.84
CA LEU A 264 20.89 9.59 -3.58
C LEU A 264 21.45 8.21 -3.21
N ILE A 265 22.77 8.13 -3.02
CA ILE A 265 23.44 6.89 -2.59
C ILE A 265 23.10 6.59 -1.13
N GLN A 266 23.07 7.60 -0.25
CA GLN A 266 22.70 7.44 1.15
C GLN A 266 21.27 6.90 1.30
N VAL A 267 20.33 7.43 0.52
CA VAL A 267 18.94 6.93 0.48
C VAL A 267 18.90 5.46 0.03
N ALA A 268 19.63 5.12 -1.04
CA ALA A 268 19.65 3.75 -1.56
C ALA A 268 20.25 2.77 -0.53
N ILE A 269 21.36 3.12 0.13
CA ILE A 269 22.00 2.29 1.15
C ILE A 269 21.08 2.14 2.38
N ALA A 270 20.50 3.24 2.88
CA ALA A 270 19.58 3.20 4.02
C ALA A 270 18.37 2.31 3.73
N SER A 271 17.81 2.40 2.52
CA SER A 271 16.69 1.55 2.08
C SER A 271 17.07 0.08 2.03
N LEU A 272 18.26 -0.26 1.51
CA LEU A 272 18.76 -1.64 1.48
C LEU A 272 19.03 -2.18 2.88
N ILE A 273 19.62 -1.38 3.78
CA ILE A 273 19.82 -1.79 5.18
C ILE A 273 18.46 -2.16 5.81
N MET A 274 17.45 -1.30 5.64
CA MET A 274 16.12 -1.57 6.18
C MET A 274 15.43 -2.74 5.51
N PHE A 275 15.62 -2.92 4.20
CA PHE A 275 15.12 -4.07 3.46
C PHE A 275 15.65 -5.40 4.04
N PHE A 276 16.96 -5.51 4.23
CA PHE A 276 17.56 -6.71 4.82
C PHE A 276 17.21 -6.87 6.30
N ALA A 277 17.12 -5.79 7.07
CA ALA A 277 16.67 -5.83 8.45
C ALA A 277 15.23 -6.34 8.56
N ALA A 278 14.34 -5.93 7.64
CA ALA A 278 12.96 -6.40 7.60
C ALA A 278 12.87 -7.89 7.23
N HIS A 279 13.72 -8.40 6.34
CA HIS A 279 13.83 -9.84 6.10
C HIS A 279 14.32 -10.60 7.33
N ALA A 280 15.35 -10.10 8.01
CA ALA A 280 15.93 -10.73 9.20
C ALA A 280 14.96 -10.78 10.39
N LEU A 281 14.17 -9.72 10.58
CA LEU A 281 13.22 -9.59 11.69
C LEU A 281 11.80 -10.05 11.33
N ALA A 282 11.58 -10.52 10.14
CA ALA A 282 10.35 -10.98 9.50
C ALA A 282 9.06 -10.40 10.16
N PHE A 283 8.26 -9.71 9.42
CA PHE A 283 6.98 -9.10 9.77
C PHE A 283 6.97 -8.10 10.96
N LYS A 284 7.97 -8.12 11.87
CA LYS A 284 8.10 -7.12 12.94
C LYS A 284 8.35 -5.71 12.41
N LEU A 285 9.08 -5.62 11.29
CA LEU A 285 9.33 -4.38 10.56
C LEU A 285 8.45 -4.26 9.30
N HIS A 286 7.31 -4.95 9.28
CA HIS A 286 6.43 -5.01 8.11
C HIS A 286 7.11 -5.68 6.90
N TRP A 287 6.63 -5.41 5.66
CA TRP A 287 7.13 -6.02 4.43
C TRP A 287 8.46 -5.38 4.00
N PRO A 288 9.49 -6.18 3.67
CA PRO A 288 10.77 -5.67 3.20
C PRO A 288 10.67 -4.75 1.99
N SER A 289 9.82 -5.09 1.03
CA SER A 289 9.60 -4.30 -0.18
C SER A 289 9.20 -2.85 0.09
N ARG A 290 8.55 -2.56 1.22
CA ARG A 290 8.10 -1.21 1.58
C ARG A 290 9.25 -0.22 1.78
N TYR A 291 10.45 -0.72 2.11
CA TYR A 291 11.64 0.11 2.31
C TYR A 291 12.36 0.48 1.00
N THR A 292 12.15 -0.28 -0.06
CA THR A 292 12.83 -0.05 -1.35
C THR A 292 11.89 0.46 -2.44
N HIS A 293 10.65 -0.03 -2.52
CA HIS A 293 9.74 0.32 -3.61
C HIS A 293 9.48 1.82 -3.74
N HIS A 294 9.26 2.52 -2.62
CA HIS A 294 8.96 3.96 -2.66
C HIS A 294 10.22 4.80 -2.83
N THR A 295 11.27 4.50 -2.07
CA THR A 295 12.50 5.29 -2.07
C THR A 295 13.28 5.14 -3.38
N PHE A 296 13.34 3.92 -3.96
CA PHE A 296 14.02 3.70 -5.23
C PHE A 296 13.33 4.41 -6.40
N LYS A 297 12.00 4.52 -6.40
CA LYS A 297 11.29 5.34 -7.40
C LYS A 297 11.76 6.78 -7.36
N MET A 298 11.85 7.38 -6.15
CA MET A 298 12.33 8.75 -5.98
C MET A 298 13.79 8.89 -6.39
N VAL A 299 14.67 8.01 -5.91
CA VAL A 299 16.10 8.03 -6.26
C VAL A 299 16.29 7.89 -7.77
N LEU A 300 15.59 6.95 -8.41
CA LEU A 300 15.70 6.74 -9.86
C LEU A 300 15.11 7.90 -10.64
N ALA A 301 14.03 8.53 -10.20
CA ALA A 301 13.47 9.70 -10.88
C ALA A 301 14.44 10.90 -10.85
N LEU A 302 15.04 11.17 -9.67
CA LEU A 302 16.05 12.23 -9.52
C LEU A 302 17.31 11.91 -10.34
N ALA A 303 17.85 10.69 -10.23
CA ALA A 303 19.04 10.27 -10.96
C ALA A 303 18.82 10.23 -12.49
N ALA A 304 17.67 9.74 -12.95
CA ALA A 304 17.31 9.71 -14.37
C ALA A 304 17.21 11.13 -14.96
N ALA A 305 16.57 12.04 -14.23
CA ALA A 305 16.44 13.43 -14.67
C ALA A 305 17.82 14.10 -14.82
N ILE A 306 18.72 13.89 -13.85
CA ILE A 306 20.08 14.37 -13.93
C ILE A 306 20.79 13.75 -15.14
N SER A 307 20.76 12.42 -15.30
CA SER A 307 21.39 11.70 -16.41
C SER A 307 20.89 12.18 -17.77
N ILE A 308 19.56 12.28 -17.94
CA ILE A 308 18.94 12.76 -19.18
C ILE A 308 19.38 14.18 -19.49
N THR A 309 19.38 15.06 -18.49
CA THR A 309 19.80 16.46 -18.69
C THR A 309 21.27 16.55 -19.10
N LEU A 310 22.15 15.79 -18.46
CA LEU A 310 23.57 15.75 -18.81
C LEU A 310 23.78 15.24 -20.25
N ILE A 311 23.04 14.23 -20.67
CA ILE A 311 23.07 13.68 -22.04
C ILE A 311 22.58 14.73 -23.04
N LEU A 312 21.41 15.35 -22.77
CA LEU A 312 20.82 16.34 -23.66
C LEU A 312 21.72 17.57 -23.81
N ASP A 313 22.33 18.06 -22.71
CA ASP A 313 23.28 19.17 -22.75
C ASP A 313 24.51 18.83 -23.60
N ALA A 314 25.13 17.67 -23.41
CA ALA A 314 26.26 17.21 -24.20
C ALA A 314 25.92 17.09 -25.69
N MET A 315 24.72 16.61 -26.03
CA MET A 315 24.26 16.55 -27.41
C MET A 315 24.06 17.94 -28.02
N LEU A 316 23.48 18.88 -27.27
CA LEU A 316 23.25 20.26 -27.70
C LEU A 316 24.61 20.97 -27.95
N GLN A 317 25.56 20.81 -27.05
CA GLN A 317 26.92 21.42 -27.23
C GLN A 317 27.63 20.89 -28.47
N ARG A 318 27.56 19.56 -28.71
CA ARG A 318 28.14 18.94 -29.92
C ARG A 318 27.40 19.35 -31.20
N SER A 319 26.09 19.50 -31.13
CA SER A 319 25.30 19.98 -32.27
C SER A 319 25.72 21.37 -32.76
N ARG A 320 26.09 22.24 -31.83
CA ARG A 320 26.54 23.62 -32.15
C ARG A 320 27.92 23.66 -32.86
N GLN A 321 28.71 22.59 -32.77
CA GLN A 321 30.06 22.52 -33.25
C GLN A 321 30.23 21.75 -34.59
N ASN A 322 29.21 21.05 -35.08
CA ASN A 322 29.33 20.14 -36.22
C ASN A 322 28.22 20.30 -37.23
N GLU A 323 28.49 19.92 -38.51
CA GLU A 323 27.53 19.90 -39.64
C GLU A 323 26.33 18.93 -39.44
N ARG A 324 26.33 18.11 -38.40
CA ARG A 324 25.25 17.18 -38.03
C ARG A 324 24.16 17.78 -37.09
N GLN A 325 23.99 19.10 -37.09
CA GLN A 325 23.05 19.81 -36.21
C GLN A 325 21.62 19.24 -36.29
N ILE A 326 21.15 18.94 -37.48
CA ILE A 326 19.81 18.45 -37.73
C ILE A 326 19.58 17.09 -37.05
N PHE A 327 20.57 16.17 -37.15
CA PHE A 327 20.45 14.84 -36.53
C PHE A 327 20.40 14.91 -34.98
N SER A 328 21.30 15.73 -34.41
CA SER A 328 21.28 15.90 -32.94
C SER A 328 20.01 16.56 -32.43
N LEU A 329 19.51 17.58 -33.16
CA LEU A 329 18.23 18.23 -32.80
C LEU A 329 17.05 17.26 -32.93
N ALA A 330 16.99 16.48 -34.01
CA ALA A 330 15.96 15.46 -34.18
C ALA A 330 15.98 14.43 -33.04
N THR A 331 17.16 13.97 -32.63
CA THR A 331 17.30 13.03 -31.52
C THR A 331 16.83 13.63 -30.20
N ILE A 332 17.17 14.90 -29.91
CA ILE A 332 16.72 15.62 -28.72
C ILE A 332 15.19 15.74 -28.70
N ILE A 333 14.61 16.13 -29.86
CA ILE A 333 13.13 16.24 -29.99
C ILE A 333 12.48 14.88 -29.75
N ILE A 334 13.00 13.80 -30.35
CA ILE A 334 12.45 12.44 -30.18
C ILE A 334 12.53 12.00 -28.71
N LEU A 335 13.67 12.20 -28.05
CA LEU A 335 13.84 11.85 -26.64
C LEU A 335 12.90 12.68 -25.75
N SER A 336 12.79 13.99 -25.98
CA SER A 336 11.90 14.85 -25.21
C SER A 336 10.43 14.50 -25.46
N ALA A 337 10.05 14.22 -26.69
CA ALA A 337 8.72 13.76 -27.02
C ALA A 337 8.41 12.40 -26.37
N GLY A 338 9.37 11.47 -26.38
CA GLY A 338 9.24 10.17 -25.69
C GLY A 338 9.05 10.30 -24.19
N LEU A 339 9.68 11.30 -23.55
CA LEU A 339 9.47 11.57 -22.13
C LEU A 339 8.06 12.11 -21.83
N VAL A 340 7.62 13.10 -22.61
CA VAL A 340 6.35 13.80 -22.36
C VAL A 340 5.17 12.96 -22.82
N LEU A 341 5.28 12.30 -23.98
CA LEU A 341 4.18 11.56 -24.62
C LEU A 341 4.09 10.10 -24.15
N TYR A 342 4.99 9.62 -23.29
CA TYR A 342 4.95 8.25 -22.77
C TYR A 342 3.56 7.85 -22.24
N PRO A 343 2.86 8.67 -21.44
CA PRO A 343 1.52 8.33 -20.97
C PRO A 343 0.50 8.06 -22.07
N SER A 344 0.62 8.77 -23.20
CA SER A 344 -0.30 8.59 -24.36
C SER A 344 -0.13 7.24 -25.08
N SER A 345 1.00 6.54 -24.84
CA SER A 345 1.24 5.19 -25.38
C SER A 345 0.58 4.10 -24.52
N LEU A 346 0.02 4.44 -23.38
CA LEU A 346 -0.57 3.49 -22.43
C LEU A 346 -2.09 3.39 -22.64
N LYS A 347 -2.62 2.17 -22.45
CA LYS A 347 -4.08 1.94 -22.56
C LYS A 347 -4.89 2.68 -21.48
N VAL A 348 -4.29 2.84 -20.28
CA VAL A 348 -4.93 3.50 -19.14
C VAL A 348 -3.90 4.38 -18.44
N PHE A 349 -4.15 5.69 -18.41
CA PHE A 349 -3.36 6.67 -17.65
C PHE A 349 -4.24 7.89 -17.31
N PRO A 350 -4.25 8.37 -16.07
CA PRO A 350 -3.66 7.77 -14.88
C PRO A 350 -4.38 6.47 -14.47
N LYS A 351 -3.64 5.56 -13.82
CA LYS A 351 -4.23 4.36 -13.25
C LYS A 351 -4.73 4.69 -11.85
N THR A 352 -6.01 4.88 -11.72
CA THR A 352 -6.69 5.09 -10.44
C THR A 352 -7.45 3.82 -10.09
N PRO A 353 -6.91 2.95 -9.24
CA PRO A 353 -7.54 1.67 -8.92
C PRO A 353 -8.63 1.86 -7.85
N TYR A 354 -9.59 2.74 -8.12
CA TYR A 354 -10.78 2.83 -7.29
C TYR A 354 -11.61 1.56 -7.45
N VAL A 355 -11.97 0.97 -6.31
CA VAL A 355 -12.92 -0.14 -6.29
C VAL A 355 -14.33 0.45 -6.37
N GLU A 356 -15.05 0.08 -7.39
CA GLU A 356 -16.47 0.41 -7.52
C GLU A 356 -17.29 -0.75 -6.97
N GLY A 357 -18.29 -0.43 -6.14
CA GLY A 357 -19.24 -1.44 -5.69
C GLY A 357 -20.08 -1.93 -6.85
N GLN A 358 -20.19 -3.24 -7.00
CA GLN A 358 -20.91 -3.84 -8.13
C GLN A 358 -22.44 -3.96 -7.88
N ALA A 359 -22.88 -3.70 -6.64
CA ALA A 359 -24.28 -3.92 -6.22
C ALA A 359 -24.89 -2.66 -5.54
N PRO A 360 -25.01 -1.51 -6.23
CA PRO A 360 -25.50 -0.27 -5.62
C PRO A 360 -26.90 -0.42 -5.02
N THR A 361 -27.80 -1.15 -5.66
CA THR A 361 -29.13 -1.41 -5.16
C THR A 361 -29.14 -2.24 -3.86
N LEU A 362 -28.17 -3.16 -3.68
CA LEU A 362 -27.96 -3.88 -2.43
C LEU A 362 -27.52 -2.93 -1.31
N TYR A 363 -26.61 -2.00 -1.60
CA TYR A 363 -26.15 -1.04 -0.60
C TYR A 363 -27.29 -0.13 -0.14
N ASP A 364 -28.10 0.37 -1.08
CA ASP A 364 -29.27 1.19 -0.78
C ASP A 364 -30.29 0.43 0.09
N PHE A 365 -30.49 -0.86 -0.19
CA PHE A 365 -31.35 -1.71 0.63
C PHE A 365 -30.79 -1.88 2.05
N LEU A 366 -29.49 -2.17 2.15
CA LEU A 366 -28.82 -2.38 3.43
C LEU A 366 -28.73 -1.09 4.27
N GLN A 367 -28.54 0.07 3.64
CA GLN A 367 -28.55 1.36 4.35
C GLN A 367 -29.85 1.65 5.07
N LYS A 368 -30.98 1.14 4.56
CA LYS A 368 -32.30 1.30 5.17
C LYS A 368 -32.55 0.34 6.35
N GLN A 369 -31.66 -0.66 6.54
CA GLN A 369 -31.76 -1.59 7.65
C GLN A 369 -31.16 -0.98 8.94
N PRO A 370 -31.46 -1.50 10.13
CA PRO A 370 -30.85 -1.08 11.40
C PRO A 370 -29.33 -1.11 11.35
N GLN A 371 -28.66 -0.23 12.11
CA GLN A 371 -27.19 -0.13 12.09
C GLN A 371 -26.45 -1.34 12.69
N ASN A 372 -27.12 -2.06 13.59
CA ASN A 372 -26.55 -3.19 14.33
C ASN A 372 -26.69 -4.56 13.63
N ILE A 373 -27.09 -4.56 12.34
CA ILE A 373 -27.16 -5.82 11.57
C ILE A 373 -25.76 -6.38 11.29
N VAL A 374 -25.68 -7.71 11.21
CA VAL A 374 -24.48 -8.45 10.82
C VAL A 374 -24.78 -9.27 9.56
N ILE A 375 -23.93 -9.13 8.55
CA ILE A 375 -24.09 -9.83 7.27
C ILE A 375 -22.99 -10.90 7.16
N ALA A 376 -23.40 -12.15 6.97
CA ALA A 376 -22.50 -13.27 6.67
C ALA A 376 -22.44 -13.50 5.17
N SER A 377 -21.24 -13.64 4.62
CA SER A 377 -21.04 -13.89 3.19
C SER A 377 -19.67 -14.48 2.89
N THR A 378 -19.61 -15.32 1.86
CA THR A 378 -18.36 -15.78 1.21
C THR A 378 -18.08 -15.03 -0.10
N SER A 379 -18.97 -14.12 -0.52
CA SER A 379 -18.81 -13.29 -1.72
C SER A 379 -17.80 -12.17 -1.49
N GLU A 380 -16.99 -11.87 -2.52
CA GLU A 380 -16.09 -10.72 -2.51
C GLU A 380 -16.86 -9.38 -2.44
N GLU A 381 -18.13 -9.35 -2.86
CA GLU A 381 -18.98 -8.16 -2.76
C GLU A 381 -19.21 -7.72 -1.30
N ALA A 382 -19.09 -8.64 -0.34
CA ALA A 382 -19.17 -8.31 1.08
C ALA A 382 -18.13 -7.27 1.53
N ASP A 383 -16.96 -7.23 0.89
CA ASP A 383 -15.90 -6.26 1.21
C ASP A 383 -16.34 -4.81 1.02
N ASN A 384 -17.29 -4.57 0.13
CA ASN A 384 -17.81 -3.26 -0.21
C ASN A 384 -18.90 -2.75 0.76
N ILE A 385 -19.59 -3.65 1.46
CA ILE A 385 -20.71 -3.33 2.34
C ILE A 385 -20.35 -2.35 3.47
N PRO A 386 -19.21 -2.49 4.20
CA PRO A 386 -18.84 -1.54 5.24
C PRO A 386 -18.60 -0.12 4.71
N ILE A 387 -18.16 0.01 3.46
CA ILE A 387 -17.85 1.29 2.83
C ILE A 387 -19.14 1.94 2.29
N PHE A 388 -19.91 1.21 1.50
CA PHE A 388 -21.04 1.80 0.79
C PHE A 388 -22.35 1.74 1.57
N ALA A 389 -22.58 0.70 2.38
CA ALA A 389 -23.78 0.57 3.18
C ALA A 389 -23.60 0.90 4.67
N GLN A 390 -22.37 1.05 5.16
CA GLN A 390 -22.06 1.28 6.58
C GLN A 390 -22.67 0.23 7.51
N ARG A 391 -22.59 -1.03 7.12
CA ARG A 391 -23.13 -2.18 7.88
C ARG A 391 -22.02 -3.19 8.16
N THR A 392 -22.13 -3.87 9.30
CA THR A 392 -21.15 -4.86 9.74
C THR A 392 -21.24 -6.12 8.89
N ILE A 393 -20.07 -6.62 8.47
CA ILE A 393 -19.89 -7.95 7.88
C ILE A 393 -19.16 -8.87 8.85
N LEU A 394 -19.48 -10.16 8.81
CA LEU A 394 -18.83 -11.13 9.68
C LEU A 394 -17.36 -11.36 9.29
N VAL A 395 -17.12 -11.51 8.00
CA VAL A 395 -15.82 -11.73 7.34
C VAL A 395 -15.83 -11.10 5.95
N GLY A 396 -14.63 -10.82 5.40
CA GLY A 396 -14.43 -10.34 4.03
C GLY A 396 -13.00 -10.58 3.58
N LYS A 397 -12.78 -10.77 2.30
CA LYS A 397 -11.47 -11.11 1.71
C LYS A 397 -10.41 -10.03 1.98
N GLU A 398 -10.76 -8.77 1.79
CA GLU A 398 -9.84 -7.64 2.01
C GLU A 398 -9.43 -7.48 3.48
N TYR A 399 -10.26 -7.98 4.40
CA TYR A 399 -10.03 -7.90 5.85
C TYR A 399 -9.30 -9.13 6.42
N ALA A 400 -9.05 -10.15 5.62
CA ALA A 400 -8.37 -11.38 6.02
C ALA A 400 -6.84 -11.18 6.18
N LEU A 401 -6.42 -10.35 7.13
CA LEU A 401 -5.01 -9.98 7.33
C LEU A 401 -4.34 -10.88 8.37
N PRO A 402 -3.51 -11.88 7.98
CA PRO A 402 -2.86 -12.79 8.91
C PRO A 402 -1.58 -12.20 9.54
N ILE A 403 -1.61 -10.92 9.96
CA ILE A 403 -0.45 -10.22 10.52
C ILE A 403 -0.40 -10.42 12.04
N HIS A 404 -1.51 -10.15 12.75
CA HIS A 404 -1.60 -10.26 14.20
C HIS A 404 -2.32 -11.55 14.61
N THR A 405 -1.68 -12.35 15.45
CA THR A 405 -2.10 -13.73 15.73
C THR A 405 -3.50 -13.84 16.33
N LYS A 406 -3.85 -12.97 17.30
CA LYS A 406 -5.18 -13.01 17.96
C LYS A 406 -6.31 -12.54 17.03
N TYR A 407 -6.03 -11.53 16.18
CA TYR A 407 -7.01 -11.09 15.20
C TYR A 407 -7.29 -12.21 14.20
N TYR A 408 -6.23 -12.72 13.58
CA TYR A 408 -6.39 -13.70 12.51
C TYR A 408 -6.95 -15.02 12.99
N ALA A 409 -6.63 -15.46 14.20
CA ALA A 409 -7.22 -16.66 14.79
C ALA A 409 -8.75 -16.54 14.91
N GLN A 410 -9.26 -15.39 15.35
CA GLN A 410 -10.69 -15.13 15.44
C GLN A 410 -11.34 -15.02 14.05
N PHE A 411 -10.69 -14.27 13.14
CA PHE A 411 -11.16 -14.12 11.76
C PHE A 411 -11.23 -15.47 11.04
N ARG A 412 -10.17 -16.29 11.11
CA ARG A 412 -10.12 -17.61 10.52
C ARG A 412 -11.19 -18.55 11.09
N LYS A 413 -11.42 -18.48 12.40
CA LYS A 413 -12.50 -19.25 13.03
C LYS A 413 -13.88 -18.87 12.49
N ARG A 414 -14.16 -17.56 12.37
CA ARG A 414 -15.43 -17.08 11.78
C ARG A 414 -15.62 -17.59 10.36
N MET A 415 -14.55 -17.58 9.57
CA MET A 415 -14.59 -18.04 8.18
C MET A 415 -14.80 -19.56 8.07
N LEU A 416 -14.13 -20.36 8.90
CA LEU A 416 -14.34 -21.81 8.95
C LEU A 416 -15.77 -22.15 9.40
N ASP A 417 -16.26 -21.48 10.43
CA ASP A 417 -17.64 -21.67 10.91
C ASP A 417 -18.67 -21.28 9.83
N LEU A 418 -18.40 -20.20 9.08
CA LEU A 418 -19.25 -19.76 7.95
C LEU A 418 -19.29 -20.79 6.83
N ILE A 419 -18.14 -21.30 6.38
CA ILE A 419 -18.06 -22.33 5.32
C ILE A 419 -18.82 -23.59 5.78
N ASN A 420 -18.56 -24.05 7.00
CA ASN A 420 -19.22 -25.24 7.54
C ASN A 420 -20.75 -25.09 7.63
N ALA A 421 -21.23 -23.91 8.04
CA ALA A 421 -22.67 -23.63 8.13
C ALA A 421 -23.30 -23.47 6.73
N GLN A 422 -22.65 -22.77 5.80
CA GLN A 422 -23.17 -22.54 4.44
C GLN A 422 -23.37 -23.84 3.66
N TYR A 423 -22.46 -24.81 3.86
CA TYR A 423 -22.48 -26.10 3.16
C TYR A 423 -22.93 -27.27 4.07
N SER A 424 -23.76 -26.95 5.08
CA SER A 424 -24.28 -27.95 6.05
C SER A 424 -25.46 -28.72 5.51
N GLU A 425 -25.57 -29.96 5.99
CA GLU A 425 -26.74 -30.85 5.85
C GLU A 425 -27.77 -30.66 7.00
N ASP A 426 -27.32 -30.04 8.08
CA ASP A 426 -28.11 -29.88 9.27
C ASP A 426 -28.52 -28.42 9.50
N ILE A 427 -29.84 -28.18 9.51
CA ILE A 427 -30.39 -26.87 9.77
C ILE A 427 -30.04 -26.36 11.18
N ASN A 428 -29.79 -27.22 12.16
CA ASN A 428 -29.41 -26.81 13.50
C ASN A 428 -28.00 -26.19 13.50
N GLN A 429 -27.08 -26.74 12.74
CA GLN A 429 -25.74 -26.15 12.58
C GLN A 429 -25.80 -24.73 12.01
N ILE A 430 -26.72 -24.48 11.06
CA ILE A 430 -26.95 -23.15 10.49
C ILE A 430 -27.56 -22.23 11.57
N LYS A 431 -28.55 -22.71 12.33
CA LYS A 431 -29.16 -21.94 13.41
C LYS A 431 -28.16 -21.58 14.52
N ASP A 432 -27.34 -22.52 14.93
CA ASP A 432 -26.30 -22.32 15.93
C ASP A 432 -25.26 -21.27 15.45
N PHE A 433 -24.87 -21.32 14.18
CA PHE A 433 -24.01 -20.31 13.57
C PHE A 433 -24.66 -18.92 13.58
N ILE A 434 -25.93 -18.81 13.16
CA ILE A 434 -26.67 -17.55 13.15
C ILE A 434 -26.76 -16.98 14.57
N GLN A 435 -27.04 -17.83 15.57
CA GLN A 435 -27.14 -17.42 16.98
C GLN A 435 -25.77 -16.99 17.53
N LYS A 436 -24.74 -17.79 17.28
CA LYS A 436 -23.36 -17.55 17.76
C LYS A 436 -22.81 -16.21 17.33
N TYR A 437 -23.05 -15.82 16.07
CA TYR A 437 -22.51 -14.61 15.47
C TYR A 437 -23.55 -13.49 15.31
N ASN A 438 -24.76 -13.69 15.81
CA ASN A 438 -25.87 -12.75 15.71
C ASN A 438 -26.12 -12.26 14.26
N VAL A 439 -26.03 -13.20 13.31
CA VAL A 439 -26.20 -12.91 11.88
C VAL A 439 -27.64 -12.52 11.59
N THR A 440 -27.82 -11.39 10.91
CA THR A 440 -29.14 -10.85 10.53
C THR A 440 -29.48 -11.18 9.08
N PHE A 441 -28.48 -11.13 8.21
CA PHE A 441 -28.63 -11.45 6.80
C PHE A 441 -27.50 -12.37 6.31
N TRP A 442 -27.83 -13.22 5.34
CA TRP A 442 -26.87 -14.06 4.66
C TRP A 442 -26.83 -13.67 3.19
N LEU A 443 -25.70 -13.12 2.72
CA LEU A 443 -25.49 -12.75 1.33
C LEU A 443 -24.80 -13.89 0.60
N LEU A 444 -25.41 -14.35 -0.49
CA LEU A 444 -24.94 -15.44 -1.33
C LEU A 444 -24.78 -14.99 -2.77
N GLU A 445 -23.77 -15.49 -3.46
CA GLU A 445 -23.78 -15.51 -4.91
C GLU A 445 -24.69 -16.65 -5.39
N ARG A 446 -25.41 -16.48 -6.49
CA ARG A 446 -26.26 -17.53 -7.08
C ARG A 446 -25.47 -18.80 -7.43
N SER A 447 -24.18 -18.62 -7.75
CA SER A 447 -23.22 -19.70 -8.01
C SER A 447 -22.65 -20.38 -6.76
N ALA A 448 -22.97 -19.89 -5.55
CA ALA A 448 -22.31 -20.33 -4.32
C ALA A 448 -22.39 -21.85 -4.07
N PHE A 449 -23.41 -22.51 -4.60
CA PHE A 449 -23.65 -23.96 -4.41
C PHE A 449 -23.26 -24.81 -5.63
N ILE A 450 -22.45 -24.25 -6.55
CA ILE A 450 -21.84 -24.99 -7.66
C ILE A 450 -20.41 -25.38 -7.24
N PRO A 451 -19.96 -26.64 -7.53
CA PRO A 451 -18.60 -27.10 -7.13
C PRO A 451 -17.48 -26.16 -7.62
N GLU A 452 -17.59 -25.63 -8.82
CA GLU A 452 -16.62 -24.72 -9.44
C GLU A 452 -16.45 -23.42 -8.66
N TYR A 453 -17.45 -22.97 -7.92
CA TYR A 453 -17.37 -21.77 -7.09
C TYR A 453 -16.28 -21.89 -6.03
N ILE A 454 -16.28 -23.01 -5.29
CA ILE A 454 -15.25 -23.25 -4.28
C ILE A 454 -13.92 -23.61 -4.96
N ALA A 455 -13.93 -24.46 -6.01
CA ALA A 455 -12.72 -24.95 -6.65
C ALA A 455 -11.87 -23.84 -7.29
N LYS A 456 -12.51 -22.80 -7.85
CA LYS A 456 -11.85 -21.67 -8.51
C LYS A 456 -11.56 -20.50 -7.57
N ASN A 457 -12.17 -20.44 -6.39
CA ASN A 457 -12.01 -19.35 -5.45
C ASN A 457 -10.76 -19.56 -4.59
N THR A 458 -9.65 -18.91 -4.96
CA THR A 458 -8.36 -19.01 -4.27
C THR A 458 -8.43 -18.56 -2.81
N TRP A 459 -9.32 -17.62 -2.47
CA TRP A 459 -9.52 -17.19 -1.10
C TRP A 459 -10.18 -18.27 -0.25
N LEU A 460 -11.28 -18.89 -0.72
CA LEU A 460 -11.94 -19.98 -0.01
C LEU A 460 -11.00 -21.19 0.17
N GLN A 461 -10.17 -21.49 -0.82
CA GLN A 461 -9.21 -22.59 -0.76
C GLN A 461 -8.15 -22.47 0.35
N GLN A 462 -7.95 -21.28 0.93
CA GLN A 462 -7.05 -21.08 2.06
C GLN A 462 -7.61 -21.66 3.38
N TYR A 463 -8.91 -21.94 3.45
CA TYR A 463 -9.59 -22.39 4.68
C TYR A 463 -9.79 -23.90 4.71
N GLN A 464 -8.65 -24.62 4.68
CA GLN A 464 -8.65 -26.08 4.79
C GLN A 464 -8.84 -26.54 6.25
N PRO A 465 -9.49 -27.69 6.50
CA PRO A 465 -10.08 -28.66 5.54
C PRO A 465 -11.50 -28.30 5.05
N ALA A 466 -12.14 -27.27 5.61
CA ALA A 466 -13.55 -26.96 5.38
C ALA A 466 -13.91 -26.74 3.89
N ALA A 467 -13.06 -26.00 3.15
CA ALA A 467 -13.28 -25.75 1.73
C ALA A 467 -13.21 -27.06 0.89
N LYS A 468 -12.27 -27.96 1.20
CA LYS A 468 -12.14 -29.25 0.51
C LYS A 468 -13.36 -30.15 0.81
N GLN A 469 -13.83 -30.19 2.05
CA GLN A 469 -15.00 -30.97 2.46
C GLN A 469 -16.27 -30.44 1.80
N ALA A 470 -16.47 -29.10 1.78
CA ALA A 470 -17.61 -28.48 1.13
C ALA A 470 -17.62 -28.77 -0.38
N ASN A 471 -16.47 -28.62 -1.04
CA ASN A 471 -16.34 -28.91 -2.47
C ASN A 471 -16.63 -30.38 -2.80
N ALA A 472 -16.10 -31.33 -2.02
CA ALA A 472 -16.33 -32.75 -2.21
C ALA A 472 -17.84 -33.11 -2.05
N LYS A 473 -18.54 -32.50 -1.09
CA LYS A 473 -20.00 -32.65 -0.95
C LYS A 473 -20.74 -32.18 -2.20
N LEU A 474 -20.44 -30.98 -2.70
CA LEU A 474 -21.08 -30.46 -3.90
C LEU A 474 -20.78 -31.30 -5.15
N GLN A 475 -19.56 -31.84 -5.30
CA GLN A 475 -19.21 -32.75 -6.39
C GLN A 475 -20.01 -34.06 -6.36
N ASN A 476 -20.44 -34.51 -5.18
CA ASN A 476 -21.31 -35.64 -5.01
C ASN A 476 -22.81 -35.31 -5.13
N ASN A 477 -23.13 -34.19 -5.79
CA ASN A 477 -24.52 -33.70 -5.99
C ASN A 477 -25.30 -33.45 -4.68
N PHE A 478 -24.58 -33.21 -3.59
CA PHE A 478 -25.21 -32.85 -2.33
C PHE A 478 -25.76 -31.41 -2.39
N VAL A 479 -27.00 -31.23 -1.95
CA VAL A 479 -27.66 -29.92 -1.89
C VAL A 479 -27.64 -29.42 -0.43
N PRO A 480 -26.86 -28.36 -0.10
CA PRO A 480 -26.87 -27.78 1.24
C PRO A 480 -28.26 -27.28 1.64
N VAL A 481 -28.61 -27.40 2.93
CA VAL A 481 -29.94 -26.95 3.43
C VAL A 481 -30.17 -25.46 3.11
N LEU A 482 -29.13 -24.64 3.20
CA LEU A 482 -29.23 -23.20 2.89
C LEU A 482 -29.66 -22.96 1.44
N ALA A 483 -29.25 -23.82 0.51
CA ALA A 483 -29.66 -23.71 -0.91
C ALA A 483 -31.15 -23.95 -1.10
N THR A 484 -31.74 -24.86 -0.32
CA THR A 484 -33.22 -25.14 -0.39
C THR A 484 -34.05 -23.99 0.14
N LEU A 485 -33.48 -23.14 0.99
CA LEU A 485 -34.17 -22.01 1.62
C LEU A 485 -34.07 -20.70 0.82
N ILE A 486 -33.34 -20.68 -0.30
CA ILE A 486 -33.21 -19.47 -1.11
C ILE A 486 -34.56 -18.91 -1.48
N ASN A 487 -35.41 -19.70 -2.10
CA ASN A 487 -36.73 -19.22 -2.60
C ASN A 487 -37.68 -18.72 -1.51
N SER A 488 -37.59 -19.28 -0.30
CA SER A 488 -38.49 -18.93 0.79
C SER A 488 -38.00 -17.78 1.68
N CYS A 489 -36.69 -17.59 1.80
CA CYS A 489 -36.07 -16.64 2.74
C CYS A 489 -35.42 -15.43 2.08
N THR A 490 -35.48 -15.32 0.77
CA THR A 490 -34.93 -14.16 0.03
C THR A 490 -35.75 -12.90 0.34
N VAL A 491 -35.06 -11.84 0.70
CA VAL A 491 -35.61 -10.49 0.93
C VAL A 491 -35.12 -9.45 -0.06
N PHE A 492 -34.03 -9.74 -0.75
CA PHE A 492 -33.47 -8.91 -1.82
C PHE A 492 -32.66 -9.79 -2.78
N GLU A 493 -32.71 -9.49 -4.06
CA GLU A 493 -31.94 -10.20 -5.08
C GLU A 493 -31.51 -9.30 -6.24
N THR A 494 -30.42 -9.68 -6.89
CA THR A 494 -29.94 -9.18 -8.17
C THR A 494 -29.68 -10.36 -9.10
N ASP A 495 -29.18 -10.08 -10.31
CA ASP A 495 -28.82 -11.15 -11.26
C ASP A 495 -27.81 -12.15 -10.66
N ASN A 496 -26.87 -11.67 -9.84
CA ASN A 496 -25.79 -12.48 -9.30
C ASN A 496 -25.87 -12.74 -7.78
N LEU A 497 -26.61 -11.94 -7.03
CA LEU A 497 -26.62 -11.96 -5.57
C LEU A 497 -28.01 -12.21 -5.02
N VAL A 498 -28.06 -12.93 -3.88
CA VAL A 498 -29.29 -13.20 -3.14
C VAL A 498 -29.01 -12.90 -1.66
N LEU A 499 -29.90 -12.14 -1.02
CA LEU A 499 -29.83 -11.81 0.39
C LEU A 499 -30.95 -12.51 1.15
N LEU A 500 -30.61 -13.43 2.05
CA LEU A 500 -31.54 -14.17 2.86
C LEU A 500 -31.71 -13.52 4.24
N LYS A 501 -32.98 -13.48 4.75
CA LYS A 501 -33.24 -13.05 6.12
C LYS A 501 -33.09 -14.24 7.08
N THR A 502 -32.21 -14.14 8.07
CA THR A 502 -31.88 -15.25 8.96
C THR A 502 -33.03 -15.61 9.92
N GLU A 503 -33.95 -14.68 10.23
CA GLU A 503 -35.17 -14.99 10.96
C GLU A 503 -36.01 -16.05 10.25
N CYS A 504 -36.16 -15.97 8.93
CA CYS A 504 -36.83 -16.98 8.14
C CYS A 504 -36.13 -18.34 8.24
N ILE A 505 -34.80 -18.35 8.16
CA ILE A 505 -33.96 -19.57 8.29
C ILE A 505 -34.15 -20.22 9.67
N LYS A 506 -34.25 -19.43 10.74
CA LYS A 506 -34.49 -19.92 12.10
C LYS A 506 -35.86 -20.61 12.26
N LEU A 507 -36.87 -20.15 11.54
CA LEU A 507 -38.21 -20.71 11.56
C LEU A 507 -38.34 -21.97 10.69
N ALA A 508 -37.43 -22.21 9.76
CA ALA A 508 -37.48 -23.40 8.93
C ALA A 508 -37.32 -24.67 9.79
N THR A 509 -38.19 -25.62 9.55
CA THR A 509 -38.13 -26.96 10.15
C THR A 509 -37.35 -27.89 9.25
N LYS A 510 -36.84 -28.99 9.81
CA LYS A 510 -36.18 -30.03 9.03
C LYS A 510 -37.19 -30.58 8.02
N THR A 511 -37.06 -30.30 6.74
CA THR A 511 -37.76 -30.99 5.66
C THR A 511 -37.14 -32.34 5.39
#